data_facdc34281341eccc555673774a0ba72
#
_entry.id   facdc34281341eccc555673774a0ba72
#
_cell.length_a   1.000
_cell.length_b   1.000
_cell.length_c   1.000
_cell.angle_alpha   90.00
_cell.angle_beta   90.00
_cell.angle_gamma   90.00
#
_symmetry.space_group_name_H-M   'P 1'
#
loop_
_entity.id
_entity.type
_entity.pdbx_description
1 polymer ?
#
loop_
_entity_poly.entity_id
_entity_poly.type
_entity_poly.pdbx_seq_one_letter_code
_entity_poly.pdbx_strand_id
1 'polypeptide(L)'
;TEVVIDRETVLEQEHLDLILDSGVKTILLHNDDTSATDYSIIFNTLQKDTANNAKEAVEYIYRQLRSAEPPDEDTARGIIDKLFFSDKKYDLGDVGRYRINTKLNLNVSEDIKVLTKEDIISIIKYLIELINSKTEVDDIDHLSNRRIRTVGEQLYAQFGVGLSRMARTIRERMNVRDNEVFSPTDLINAKTLSSVINSFFGTNQLSQFMDQTNPLSELTHKRRISALGPGGLSRDRSGFEVRDVHYTHYGRLCTIETPEGPNIGLISSLSVFAKINSLGFIETPYYKVKDGKV
;
A
#
# COMPACT_ATOMS: atom_id res chain seq x y z
N THR A 1 -20.28 16.97 33.37
CA THR A 1 -19.24 17.92 32.95
C THR A 1 -19.90 18.95 32.07
N GLU A 2 -19.99 20.16 32.58
CA GLU A 2 -20.55 21.30 31.86
C GLU A 2 -19.47 21.84 30.91
N VAL A 3 -19.84 22.04 29.64
CA VAL A 3 -18.93 22.66 28.65
C VAL A 3 -19.02 24.17 28.87
N VAL A 4 -17.92 24.78 29.28
CA VAL A 4 -17.84 26.23 29.56
C VAL A 4 -17.61 27.04 28.31
N ILE A 5 -16.74 26.52 27.40
CA ILE A 5 -16.44 27.09 26.10
C ILE A 5 -16.35 25.94 25.09
N ASP A 6 -16.93 26.12 23.93
CA ASP A 6 -16.90 25.12 22.88
C ASP A 6 -15.48 24.92 22.33
N ARG A 7 -15.21 23.73 21.85
CA ARG A 7 -13.94 23.37 21.20
C ARG A 7 -13.72 24.26 19.98
N GLU A 8 -12.44 24.62 19.74
CA GLU A 8 -12.03 25.41 18.58
C GLU A 8 -12.62 26.83 18.53
N THR A 9 -13.02 27.39 19.69
CA THR A 9 -13.47 28.77 19.79
C THR A 9 -12.27 29.71 19.84
N VAL A 10 -12.33 30.79 19.09
CA VAL A 10 -11.34 31.88 19.19
C VAL A 10 -11.52 32.58 20.53
N LEU A 11 -10.48 32.60 21.36
CA LEU A 11 -10.55 33.19 22.69
C LEU A 11 -10.54 34.72 22.59
N GLU A 12 -11.58 35.32 23.16
CA GLU A 12 -11.73 36.78 23.35
C GLU A 12 -11.62 37.11 24.83
N GLN A 13 -11.57 38.42 25.14
CA GLN A 13 -11.41 38.93 26.52
C GLN A 13 -12.51 38.39 27.45
N GLU A 14 -13.72 38.25 26.96
CA GLU A 14 -14.87 37.72 27.71
C GLU A 14 -14.72 36.27 28.14
N HIS A 15 -14.06 35.47 27.32
CA HIS A 15 -13.76 34.06 27.58
C HIS A 15 -12.72 33.87 28.70
N LEU A 16 -11.84 34.86 28.92
CA LEU A 16 -10.86 34.82 30.01
C LEU A 16 -11.49 34.78 31.38
N ASP A 17 -12.50 35.59 31.61
CA ASP A 17 -13.21 35.63 32.89
C ASP A 17 -13.92 34.30 33.16
N LEU A 18 -14.57 33.71 32.17
CA LEU A 18 -15.21 32.39 32.25
C LEU A 18 -14.22 31.27 32.55
N ILE A 19 -13.01 31.30 31.96
CA ILE A 19 -11.96 30.30 32.21
C ILE A 19 -11.44 30.44 33.64
N LEU A 20 -11.22 31.68 34.14
CA LEU A 20 -10.74 31.94 35.47
C LEU A 20 -11.75 31.49 36.55
N ASP A 21 -13.04 31.76 36.32
CA ASP A 21 -14.13 31.38 37.23
C ASP A 21 -14.36 29.86 37.26
N SER A 22 -14.03 29.15 36.17
CA SER A 22 -14.14 27.68 36.10
C SER A 22 -13.07 26.94 36.88
N GLY A 23 -12.04 27.64 37.39
CA GLY A 23 -10.94 27.05 38.16
C GLY A 23 -9.99 26.12 37.38
N VAL A 24 -10.04 26.15 36.05
CA VAL A 24 -9.14 25.39 35.15
C VAL A 24 -7.74 25.98 35.25
N LYS A 25 -6.73 25.15 35.54
CA LYS A 25 -5.34 25.59 35.70
C LYS A 25 -4.54 25.60 34.37
N THR A 26 -4.95 24.79 33.41
CA THR A 26 -4.24 24.64 32.12
C THR A 26 -5.24 24.47 30.99
N ILE A 27 -5.05 25.19 29.90
CA ILE A 27 -5.78 25.05 28.64
C ILE A 27 -4.82 24.72 27.52
N LEU A 28 -5.28 23.98 26.53
CA LEU A 28 -4.53 23.71 25.30
C LEU A 28 -4.90 24.78 24.27
N LEU A 29 -3.90 25.52 23.81
CA LEU A 29 -4.05 26.52 22.76
C LEU A 29 -3.35 26.05 21.50
N HIS A 30 -3.86 26.47 20.34
CA HIS A 30 -3.10 26.35 19.10
C HIS A 30 -1.90 27.29 19.12
N ASN A 31 -0.76 26.82 18.62
CA ASN A 31 0.44 27.64 18.57
C ASN A 31 0.43 28.52 17.31
N ASP A 32 0.49 29.84 17.47
CA ASP A 32 0.50 30.82 16.38
C ASP A 32 1.79 30.80 15.53
N ASP A 33 2.86 30.15 16.00
CA ASP A 33 4.14 30.05 15.28
C ASP A 33 4.11 29.05 14.10
N THR A 34 3.03 28.28 13.96
CA THR A 34 2.84 27.45 12.78
C THR A 34 2.46 28.30 11.58
N SER A 35 3.01 27.99 10.39
CA SER A 35 2.62 28.70 9.16
C SER A 35 1.10 28.74 9.05
N ALA A 36 0.54 29.91 8.72
CA ALA A 36 -0.91 30.13 8.68
C ALA A 36 -1.68 29.10 7.82
N THR A 37 -1.00 28.52 6.83
CA THR A 37 -1.53 27.46 5.95
C THR A 37 -1.66 26.11 6.64
N ASP A 38 -0.65 25.67 7.41
CA ASP A 38 -0.68 24.38 8.13
C ASP A 38 -1.80 24.38 9.16
N TYR A 39 -1.91 25.47 9.89
CA TYR A 39 -2.92 25.68 10.91
C TYR A 39 -4.34 25.68 10.33
N SER A 40 -4.57 26.39 9.21
CA SER A 40 -5.89 26.48 8.61
C SER A 40 -6.46 25.13 8.16
N ILE A 41 -5.61 24.24 7.65
CA ILE A 41 -6.04 22.89 7.23
C ILE A 41 -6.49 22.08 8.44
N ILE A 42 -5.69 22.06 9.51
CA ILE A 42 -6.01 21.31 10.73
C ILE A 42 -7.26 21.91 11.39
N PHE A 43 -7.31 23.23 11.52
CA PHE A 43 -8.44 23.95 12.12
C PHE A 43 -9.75 23.68 11.38
N ASN A 44 -9.76 23.81 10.05
CA ASN A 44 -10.92 23.52 9.22
C ASN A 44 -11.38 22.05 9.34
N THR A 45 -10.44 21.13 9.50
CA THR A 45 -10.74 19.71 9.72
C THR A 45 -11.41 19.51 11.07
N LEU A 46 -10.87 20.13 12.13
CA LEU A 46 -11.42 20.04 13.49
C LEU A 46 -12.78 20.72 13.61
N GLN A 47 -13.01 21.83 12.93
CA GLN A 47 -14.33 22.47 12.89
C GLN A 47 -15.41 21.63 12.21
N LYS A 48 -15.03 20.84 11.21
CA LYS A 48 -15.94 19.92 10.50
C LYS A 48 -16.12 18.58 11.21
N ASP A 49 -15.27 18.28 12.19
CA ASP A 49 -15.36 17.06 12.96
C ASP A 49 -16.54 17.14 13.93
N THR A 50 -17.52 16.26 13.76
CA THR A 50 -18.70 16.17 14.60
C THR A 50 -18.49 15.33 15.85
N ALA A 51 -17.35 14.65 15.97
CA ALA A 51 -17.03 13.76 17.07
C ALA A 51 -16.29 14.50 18.18
N ASN A 52 -16.89 14.56 19.37
CA ASN A 52 -16.31 15.17 20.56
C ASN A 52 -15.49 14.19 21.43
N ASN A 53 -15.69 12.90 21.25
CA ASN A 53 -15.01 11.86 22.00
C ASN A 53 -14.67 10.63 21.13
N ALA A 54 -13.81 9.76 21.66
CA ALA A 54 -13.35 8.58 20.93
C ALA A 54 -14.49 7.61 20.57
N LYS A 55 -15.54 7.55 21.36
CA LYS A 55 -16.71 6.71 21.10
C LYS A 55 -17.47 7.20 19.87
N GLU A 56 -17.81 8.48 19.83
CA GLU A 56 -18.49 9.09 18.68
C GLU A 56 -17.66 8.98 17.39
N ALA A 57 -16.33 9.15 17.50
CA ALA A 57 -15.43 8.96 16.36
C ALA A 57 -15.47 7.53 15.82
N VAL A 58 -15.44 6.52 16.70
CA VAL A 58 -15.52 5.11 16.31
C VAL A 58 -16.87 4.79 15.66
N GLU A 59 -17.98 5.30 16.21
CA GLU A 59 -19.32 5.14 15.64
C GLU A 59 -19.41 5.81 14.26
N TYR A 60 -18.88 7.02 14.12
CA TYR A 60 -18.86 7.74 12.84
C TYR A 60 -18.06 6.98 11.77
N ILE A 61 -16.85 6.50 12.10
CA ILE A 61 -16.03 5.69 11.19
C ILE A 61 -16.77 4.41 10.80
N TYR A 62 -17.41 3.75 11.75
CA TYR A 62 -18.19 2.54 11.47
C TYR A 62 -19.31 2.81 10.47
N ARG A 63 -20.10 3.89 10.66
CA ARG A 63 -21.17 4.29 9.73
C ARG A 63 -20.63 4.52 8.31
N GLN A 64 -19.48 5.18 8.19
CA GLN A 64 -18.85 5.39 6.88
C GLN A 64 -18.42 4.08 6.22
N LEU A 65 -17.91 3.13 6.98
CA LEU A 65 -17.42 1.84 6.46
C LEU A 65 -18.54 0.85 6.14
N ARG A 66 -19.64 0.87 6.89
CA ARG A 66 -20.70 -0.14 6.81
C ARG A 66 -22.04 0.41 6.35
N SER A 67 -22.22 1.71 6.28
CA SER A 67 -23.49 2.37 5.97
C SER A 67 -24.64 1.93 6.90
N ALA A 68 -24.32 1.59 8.16
CA ALA A 68 -25.26 1.11 9.18
C ALA A 68 -24.82 1.61 10.57
N GLU A 69 -25.75 1.64 11.50
CA GLU A 69 -25.46 1.96 12.91
C GLU A 69 -24.69 0.80 13.57
N PRO A 70 -23.69 1.10 14.41
CA PRO A 70 -23.00 0.07 15.17
C PRO A 70 -23.90 -0.52 16.26
N PRO A 71 -23.86 -1.85 16.47
CA PRO A 71 -24.62 -2.46 17.55
C PRO A 71 -24.08 -2.09 18.94
N ASP A 72 -22.77 -1.93 19.05
CA ASP A 72 -22.05 -1.50 20.25
C ASP A 72 -20.68 -0.93 19.89
N GLU A 73 -20.03 -0.24 20.85
CA GLU A 73 -18.70 0.38 20.66
C GLU A 73 -17.60 -0.65 20.42
N ASP A 74 -17.63 -1.77 21.14
CA ASP A 74 -16.59 -2.81 21.05
C ASP A 74 -16.62 -3.49 19.67
N THR A 75 -17.79 -3.76 19.15
CA THR A 75 -17.97 -4.29 17.79
C THR A 75 -17.48 -3.31 16.74
N ALA A 76 -17.80 -2.02 16.88
CA ALA A 76 -17.34 -0.99 15.95
C ALA A 76 -15.82 -0.88 15.97
N ARG A 77 -15.21 -0.78 17.14
CA ARG A 77 -13.76 -0.74 17.33
C ARG A 77 -13.09 -2.00 16.78
N GLY A 78 -13.65 -3.18 17.07
CA GLY A 78 -13.13 -4.46 16.57
C GLY A 78 -13.16 -4.59 15.04
N ILE A 79 -14.09 -3.93 14.37
CA ILE A 79 -14.11 -3.90 12.89
C ILE A 79 -13.01 -2.98 12.34
N ILE A 80 -12.83 -1.81 12.93
CA ILE A 80 -11.76 -0.88 12.55
C ILE A 80 -10.38 -1.53 12.77
N ASP A 81 -10.17 -2.13 13.95
CA ASP A 81 -8.92 -2.81 14.29
C ASP A 81 -8.63 -3.97 13.33
N LYS A 82 -9.64 -4.77 12.99
CA LYS A 82 -9.48 -5.84 12.00
C LYS A 82 -9.16 -5.34 10.61
N LEU A 83 -9.66 -4.17 10.23
CA LEU A 83 -9.49 -3.65 8.88
C LEU A 83 -8.11 -3.05 8.64
N PHE A 84 -7.56 -2.33 9.62
CA PHE A 84 -6.34 -1.53 9.47
C PHE A 84 -5.16 -2.03 10.30
N PHE A 85 -5.40 -2.64 11.47
CA PHE A 85 -4.37 -2.95 12.45
C PHE A 85 -4.18 -4.45 12.70
N SER A 86 -4.91 -5.32 11.99
CA SER A 86 -4.80 -6.77 12.16
C SER A 86 -4.09 -7.41 10.97
N ASP A 87 -3.07 -8.21 11.25
CA ASP A 87 -2.30 -9.04 10.32
C ASP A 87 -3.16 -10.02 9.50
N LYS A 88 -4.35 -10.36 10.00
CA LYS A 88 -5.29 -11.27 9.32
C LYS A 88 -5.95 -10.67 8.10
N LYS A 89 -6.02 -9.35 7.99
CA LYS A 89 -6.73 -8.67 6.90
C LYS A 89 -5.92 -7.58 6.22
N TYR A 90 -4.97 -6.99 6.90
CA TYR A 90 -4.13 -5.92 6.38
C TYR A 90 -2.68 -6.37 6.37
N ASP A 91 -2.05 -6.30 5.23
CA ASP A 91 -0.64 -6.65 5.05
C ASP A 91 0.00 -5.66 4.08
N LEU A 92 0.90 -4.84 4.59
CA LEU A 92 1.73 -3.94 3.78
C LEU A 92 2.78 -4.71 2.97
N GLY A 93 3.10 -5.93 3.38
CA GLY A 93 4.26 -6.66 2.91
C GLY A 93 5.58 -5.98 3.28
N ASP A 94 6.69 -6.63 2.96
CA ASP A 94 8.03 -6.10 3.24
C ASP A 94 8.29 -4.79 2.48
N VAL A 95 7.86 -4.74 1.23
CA VAL A 95 8.06 -3.57 0.35
C VAL A 95 7.26 -2.36 0.86
N GLY A 96 6.01 -2.55 1.27
CA GLY A 96 5.16 -1.47 1.78
C GLY A 96 5.73 -0.87 3.06
N ARG A 97 6.15 -1.69 4.02
CA ARG A 97 6.78 -1.22 5.26
C ARG A 97 8.08 -0.48 4.98
N TYR A 98 8.96 -1.06 4.18
CA TYR A 98 10.21 -0.41 3.76
C TYR A 98 9.95 0.96 3.13
N ARG A 99 8.99 1.08 2.22
CA ARG A 99 8.67 2.33 1.53
C ARG A 99 8.10 3.41 2.46
N ILE A 100 7.19 3.05 3.37
CA ILE A 100 6.64 3.98 4.35
C ILE A 100 7.75 4.48 5.27
N ASN A 101 8.57 3.59 5.82
CA ASN A 101 9.68 3.96 6.70
C ASN A 101 10.67 4.89 6.00
N THR A 102 11.08 4.55 4.78
CA THR A 102 12.06 5.36 4.02
C THR A 102 11.49 6.73 3.65
N LYS A 103 10.24 6.79 3.20
CA LYS A 103 9.63 8.04 2.73
C LYS A 103 9.28 9.00 3.86
N LEU A 104 8.79 8.48 4.97
CA LEU A 104 8.34 9.27 6.10
C LEU A 104 9.40 9.37 7.21
N ASN A 105 10.61 8.84 6.99
CA ASN A 105 11.71 8.78 7.96
C ASN A 105 11.28 8.15 9.30
N LEU A 106 10.54 7.03 9.24
CA LEU A 106 10.07 6.30 10.40
C LEU A 106 11.04 5.16 10.76
N ASN A 107 11.16 4.88 12.05
CA ASN A 107 11.96 3.77 12.58
C ASN A 107 11.08 2.62 13.10
N VAL A 108 9.97 2.33 12.40
CA VAL A 108 9.11 1.19 12.75
C VAL A 108 9.79 -0.09 12.28
N SER A 109 9.73 -1.16 13.11
CA SER A 109 10.33 -2.46 12.76
C SER A 109 9.75 -3.00 11.44
N GLU A 110 10.62 -3.57 10.59
CA GLU A 110 10.23 -4.18 9.31
C GLU A 110 9.33 -5.41 9.48
N ASP A 111 9.32 -6.03 10.66
CA ASP A 111 8.42 -7.15 10.97
C ASP A 111 6.96 -6.72 11.15
N ILE A 112 6.70 -5.43 11.42
CA ILE A 112 5.36 -4.89 11.58
C ILE A 112 4.76 -4.58 10.21
N LYS A 113 3.93 -5.48 9.71
CA LYS A 113 3.31 -5.38 8.37
C LYS A 113 1.90 -4.78 8.39
N VAL A 114 1.47 -4.26 9.51
CA VAL A 114 0.20 -3.54 9.68
C VAL A 114 0.44 -2.06 9.88
N LEU A 115 -0.58 -1.23 9.65
CA LEU A 115 -0.48 0.20 9.96
C LEU A 115 -0.32 0.43 11.46
N THR A 116 0.46 1.44 11.81
CA THR A 116 0.58 1.95 13.17
C THR A 116 -0.04 3.36 13.27
N LYS A 117 -0.30 3.82 14.49
CA LYS A 117 -0.79 5.18 14.69
C LYS A 117 0.24 6.22 14.21
N GLU A 118 1.53 5.92 14.38
CA GLU A 118 2.63 6.78 13.93
C GLU A 118 2.64 6.90 12.41
N ASP A 119 2.38 5.80 11.69
CA ASP A 119 2.26 5.83 10.22
C ASP A 119 1.16 6.81 9.78
N ILE A 120 -0.03 6.72 10.39
CA ILE A 120 -1.18 7.55 10.03
C ILE A 120 -0.88 9.03 10.28
N ILE A 121 -0.34 9.37 11.44
CA ILE A 121 0.03 10.75 11.79
C ILE A 121 1.07 11.29 10.80
N SER A 122 2.09 10.49 10.49
CA SER A 122 3.16 10.90 9.58
C SER A 122 2.69 11.04 8.14
N ILE A 123 1.74 10.19 7.69
CA ILE A 123 1.09 10.33 6.39
C ILE A 123 0.32 11.64 6.30
N ILE A 124 -0.48 11.98 7.34
CA ILE A 124 -1.24 13.24 7.38
C ILE A 124 -0.29 14.43 7.37
N LYS A 125 0.77 14.39 8.18
CA LYS A 125 1.81 15.44 8.19
C LYS A 125 2.43 15.63 6.80
N TYR A 126 2.82 14.54 6.15
CA TYR A 126 3.39 14.59 4.81
C TYR A 126 2.42 15.17 3.76
N LEU A 127 1.12 14.81 3.84
CA LEU A 127 0.10 15.39 2.97
C LEU A 127 -0.06 16.91 3.15
N ILE A 128 -0.02 17.39 4.39
CA ILE A 128 -0.05 18.82 4.70
C ILE A 128 1.20 19.53 4.13
N GLU A 129 2.38 18.91 4.29
CA GLU A 129 3.62 19.43 3.73
C GLU A 129 3.59 19.52 2.19
N LEU A 130 2.97 18.54 1.52
CA LEU A 130 2.74 18.58 0.05
C LEU A 130 1.82 19.72 -0.36
N ILE A 131 0.69 19.92 0.34
CA ILE A 131 -0.25 21.01 0.05
C ILE A 131 0.44 22.36 0.18
N ASN A 132 1.32 22.50 1.16
CA ASN A 132 2.06 23.73 1.42
C ASN A 132 3.33 23.88 0.55
N SER A 133 3.53 23.01 -0.43
CA SER A 133 4.71 23.00 -1.31
C SER A 133 6.06 22.95 -0.57
N LYS A 134 6.09 22.36 0.64
CA LYS A 134 7.32 22.13 1.41
C LYS A 134 8.06 20.89 0.92
N THR A 135 7.35 19.98 0.25
CA THR A 135 7.86 18.76 -0.36
C THR A 135 7.34 18.65 -1.79
N GLU A 136 8.06 17.91 -2.62
CA GLU A 136 7.68 17.67 -4.01
C GLU A 136 6.83 16.39 -4.13
N VAL A 137 5.95 16.38 -5.12
CA VAL A 137 5.16 15.19 -5.48
C VAL A 137 6.09 14.15 -6.08
N ASP A 138 5.88 12.88 -5.73
CA ASP A 138 6.67 11.78 -6.29
C ASP A 138 6.47 11.66 -7.79
N ASP A 139 7.58 11.45 -8.49
CA ASP A 139 7.56 11.01 -9.87
C ASP A 139 7.14 9.53 -9.92
N ILE A 140 5.94 9.27 -10.43
CA ILE A 140 5.38 7.92 -10.51
C ILE A 140 6.08 7.02 -11.54
N ASP A 141 6.77 7.61 -12.52
CA ASP A 141 7.47 6.89 -13.56
C ASP A 141 8.93 6.58 -13.20
N HIS A 142 9.43 7.18 -12.14
CA HIS A 142 10.75 6.88 -11.61
C HIS A 142 10.83 5.41 -11.15
N LEU A 143 11.86 4.67 -11.59
CA LEU A 143 12.00 3.24 -11.27
C LEU A 143 12.21 2.92 -9.78
N SER A 144 12.44 3.90 -8.93
CA SER A 144 12.35 3.73 -7.47
C SER A 144 10.92 3.62 -6.97
N ASN A 145 9.93 4.06 -7.75
CA ASN A 145 8.49 4.00 -7.44
C ASN A 145 7.77 2.88 -8.21
N ARG A 146 8.40 2.34 -9.26
CA ARG A 146 7.90 1.22 -10.08
C ARG A 146 8.72 -0.01 -9.79
N ARG A 147 8.11 -1.01 -9.18
CA ARG A 147 8.78 -2.29 -8.92
C ARG A 147 8.30 -3.37 -9.87
N ILE A 148 9.09 -4.42 -10.00
CA ILE A 148 8.76 -5.60 -10.78
C ILE A 148 8.25 -6.69 -9.85
N ARG A 149 7.15 -7.31 -10.24
CA ARG A 149 6.66 -8.53 -9.63
C ARG A 149 7.21 -9.72 -10.39
N THR A 150 8.13 -10.45 -9.77
CA THR A 150 8.73 -11.63 -10.37
C THR A 150 7.73 -12.79 -10.49
N VAL A 151 8.03 -13.76 -11.33
CA VAL A 151 7.22 -14.99 -11.45
C VAL A 151 7.07 -15.69 -10.11
N GLY A 152 8.14 -15.74 -9.32
CA GLY A 152 8.12 -16.33 -7.98
C GLY A 152 7.12 -15.65 -7.05
N GLU A 153 7.08 -14.31 -7.01
CA GLU A 153 6.13 -13.54 -6.22
C GLU A 153 4.68 -13.80 -6.66
N GLN A 154 4.46 -13.83 -7.98
CA GLN A 154 3.12 -14.10 -8.52
C GLN A 154 2.64 -15.51 -8.20
N LEU A 155 3.51 -16.52 -8.32
CA LEU A 155 3.21 -17.90 -7.94
C LEU A 155 2.97 -18.04 -6.44
N TYR A 156 3.75 -17.37 -5.61
CA TYR A 156 3.56 -17.34 -4.16
C TYR A 156 2.16 -16.83 -3.81
N ALA A 157 1.71 -15.75 -4.43
CA ALA A 157 0.37 -15.21 -4.22
C ALA A 157 -0.72 -16.22 -4.61
N GLN A 158 -0.56 -16.91 -5.75
CA GLN A 158 -1.51 -17.95 -6.19
C GLN A 158 -1.49 -19.18 -5.27
N PHE A 159 -0.32 -19.55 -4.79
CA PHE A 159 -0.18 -20.64 -3.82
C PHE A 159 -0.93 -20.32 -2.52
N GLY A 160 -0.79 -19.08 -2.02
CA GLY A 160 -1.53 -18.57 -0.86
C GLY A 160 -3.06 -18.65 -1.06
N VAL A 161 -3.56 -18.28 -2.25
CA VAL A 161 -4.99 -18.41 -2.59
C VAL A 161 -5.42 -19.89 -2.56
N GLY A 162 -4.62 -20.78 -3.13
CA GLY A 162 -4.88 -22.22 -3.13
C GLY A 162 -4.94 -22.80 -1.72
N LEU A 163 -3.98 -22.44 -0.86
CA LEU A 163 -3.94 -22.87 0.54
C LEU A 163 -5.12 -22.33 1.36
N SER A 164 -5.49 -21.07 1.14
CA SER A 164 -6.65 -20.45 1.83
C SER A 164 -7.96 -21.15 1.47
N ARG A 165 -8.15 -21.49 0.19
CA ARG A 165 -9.30 -22.29 -0.26
C ARG A 165 -9.30 -23.68 0.37
N MET A 166 -8.15 -24.35 0.41
CA MET A 166 -8.02 -25.67 1.02
C MET A 166 -8.30 -25.62 2.52
N ALA A 167 -7.75 -24.63 3.23
CA ALA A 167 -8.01 -24.45 4.66
C ALA A 167 -9.49 -24.17 4.98
N ARG A 168 -10.19 -23.44 4.09
CA ARG A 168 -11.64 -23.25 4.20
C ARG A 168 -12.39 -24.55 4.05
N THR A 169 -12.09 -25.34 3.02
CA THR A 169 -12.74 -26.63 2.76
C THR A 169 -12.49 -27.61 3.92
N ILE A 170 -11.29 -27.63 4.50
CA ILE A 170 -10.97 -28.45 5.66
C ILE A 170 -11.86 -28.06 6.83
N ARG A 171 -11.98 -26.79 7.16
CA ARG A 171 -12.85 -26.29 8.23
C ARG A 171 -14.32 -26.65 8.01
N GLU A 172 -14.82 -26.50 6.79
CA GLU A 172 -16.18 -26.87 6.43
C GLU A 172 -16.42 -28.38 6.62
N ARG A 173 -15.48 -29.23 6.21
CA ARG A 173 -15.56 -30.68 6.40
C ARG A 173 -15.52 -31.10 7.88
N MET A 174 -14.67 -30.45 8.67
CA MET A 174 -14.58 -30.69 10.11
C MET A 174 -15.88 -30.31 10.82
N ASN A 175 -16.51 -29.19 10.45
CA ASN A 175 -17.75 -28.72 11.07
C ASN A 175 -18.98 -29.60 10.74
N VAL A 176 -18.98 -30.26 9.59
CA VAL A 176 -20.11 -31.10 9.14
C VAL A 176 -20.10 -32.49 9.77
N ARG A 177 -18.94 -32.98 10.16
CA ARG A 177 -18.76 -34.36 10.67
C ARG A 177 -18.39 -34.36 12.14
N ASP A 178 -19.37 -34.03 13.00
CA ASP A 178 -19.20 -34.21 14.45
C ASP A 178 -19.04 -35.68 14.80
N ASN A 179 -18.00 -36.04 15.54
CA ASN A 179 -17.73 -37.35 16.13
C ASN A 179 -17.13 -38.47 15.25
N GLU A 180 -16.59 -38.20 14.07
CA GLU A 180 -15.82 -39.18 13.31
C GLU A 180 -14.31 -39.04 13.52
N VAL A 181 -13.57 -40.14 13.49
CA VAL A 181 -12.10 -40.14 13.50
C VAL A 181 -11.63 -39.81 12.08
N PHE A 182 -10.97 -38.66 11.90
CA PHE A 182 -10.48 -38.23 10.61
C PHE A 182 -9.04 -38.70 10.34
N SER A 183 -8.79 -39.13 9.11
CA SER A 183 -7.45 -39.14 8.55
C SER A 183 -7.16 -37.81 7.87
N PRO A 184 -5.93 -37.27 7.92
CA PRO A 184 -5.54 -36.08 7.16
C PRO A 184 -5.86 -36.18 5.66
N THR A 185 -5.80 -37.38 5.09
CA THR A 185 -6.13 -37.65 3.69
C THR A 185 -7.59 -37.40 3.34
N ASP A 186 -8.49 -37.57 4.32
CA ASP A 186 -9.94 -37.38 4.12
C ASP A 186 -10.32 -35.88 4.09
N LEU A 187 -9.54 -35.07 4.77
CA LEU A 187 -9.74 -33.66 4.90
C LEU A 187 -9.08 -32.85 3.76
N ILE A 188 -7.87 -33.28 3.34
CA ILE A 188 -7.05 -32.56 2.38
C ILE A 188 -7.43 -32.92 0.94
N ASN A 189 -7.72 -31.91 0.12
CA ASN A 189 -7.93 -32.06 -1.31
C ASN A 189 -6.82 -31.34 -2.10
N ALA A 190 -5.80 -32.08 -2.51
CA ALA A 190 -4.67 -31.53 -3.28
C ALA A 190 -5.09 -30.92 -4.65
N LYS A 191 -6.22 -31.37 -5.23
CA LYS A 191 -6.74 -30.85 -6.50
C LYS A 191 -7.09 -29.36 -6.39
N THR A 192 -7.45 -28.86 -5.22
CA THR A 192 -7.74 -27.43 -4.99
C THR A 192 -6.51 -26.59 -5.26
N LEU A 193 -5.34 -26.99 -4.78
CA LEU A 193 -4.09 -26.29 -5.03
C LEU A 193 -3.63 -26.43 -6.48
N SER A 194 -3.62 -27.66 -7.00
CA SER A 194 -3.20 -27.94 -8.39
C SER A 194 -4.06 -27.17 -9.40
N SER A 195 -5.36 -27.04 -9.17
CA SER A 195 -6.25 -26.29 -10.08
C SER A 195 -5.92 -24.81 -10.12
N VAL A 196 -5.56 -24.19 -9.01
CA VAL A 196 -5.17 -22.77 -8.97
C VAL A 196 -3.86 -22.54 -9.73
N ILE A 197 -2.87 -23.40 -9.54
CA ILE A 197 -1.59 -23.30 -10.25
C ILE A 197 -1.76 -23.54 -11.76
N ASN A 198 -2.52 -24.58 -12.14
CA ASN A 198 -2.82 -24.86 -13.54
C ASN A 198 -3.61 -23.72 -14.20
N SER A 199 -4.55 -23.10 -13.49
CA SER A 199 -5.29 -21.93 -13.95
C SER A 199 -4.35 -20.76 -14.18
N PHE A 200 -3.39 -20.50 -13.29
CA PHE A 200 -2.41 -19.45 -13.46
C PHE A 200 -1.62 -19.62 -14.77
N PHE A 201 -1.04 -20.80 -15.00
CA PHE A 201 -0.29 -21.04 -16.23
C PHE A 201 -1.15 -21.08 -17.49
N GLY A 202 -2.42 -21.46 -17.38
CA GLY A 202 -3.32 -21.57 -18.54
C GLY A 202 -4.04 -20.28 -18.91
N THR A 203 -4.28 -19.37 -17.97
CA THR A 203 -5.13 -18.19 -18.19
C THR A 203 -4.49 -16.85 -17.89
N ASN A 204 -3.32 -16.82 -17.21
CA ASN A 204 -2.66 -15.56 -16.92
C ASN A 204 -2.06 -14.95 -18.19
N GLN A 205 -2.31 -13.66 -18.41
CA GLN A 205 -1.81 -12.92 -19.59
C GLN A 205 -0.27 -12.93 -19.72
N LEU A 206 0.43 -13.05 -18.60
CA LEU A 206 1.90 -13.07 -18.55
C LEU A 206 2.48 -14.47 -18.75
N SER A 207 1.65 -15.51 -18.67
CA SER A 207 2.03 -16.87 -19.01
C SER A 207 1.87 -17.06 -20.52
N GLN A 208 2.97 -17.09 -21.25
CA GLN A 208 3.00 -17.09 -22.70
C GLN A 208 3.76 -18.30 -23.21
N PHE A 209 3.46 -18.68 -24.45
CA PHE A 209 4.26 -19.67 -25.16
C PHE A 209 5.66 -19.11 -25.38
N MET A 210 6.69 -19.88 -24.99
CA MET A 210 8.08 -19.42 -25.05
C MET A 210 8.56 -19.33 -26.48
N ASP A 211 9.20 -18.22 -26.83
CA ASP A 211 9.95 -18.09 -28.07
C ASP A 211 11.28 -18.88 -27.93
N GLN A 212 11.43 -19.94 -28.70
CA GLN A 212 12.56 -20.87 -28.68
C GLN A 212 13.21 -21.06 -30.06
N THR A 213 13.09 -20.07 -30.94
CA THR A 213 13.74 -20.13 -32.28
C THR A 213 15.24 -20.34 -32.19
N ASN A 214 15.86 -19.71 -31.18
CA ASN A 214 17.27 -19.89 -30.84
C ASN A 214 17.48 -19.60 -29.34
N PRO A 215 18.62 -19.95 -28.74
CA PRO A 215 18.86 -19.71 -27.31
C PRO A 215 18.79 -18.25 -26.89
N LEU A 216 19.14 -17.30 -27.78
CA LEU A 216 19.08 -15.88 -27.51
C LEU A 216 17.61 -15.38 -27.41
N SER A 217 16.75 -15.84 -28.32
CA SER A 217 15.31 -15.48 -28.26
C SER A 217 14.64 -16.01 -27.00
N GLU A 218 15.00 -17.20 -26.55
CA GLU A 218 14.55 -17.76 -25.27
C GLU A 218 14.99 -16.90 -24.08
N LEU A 219 16.28 -16.53 -24.04
CA LEU A 219 16.82 -15.67 -22.98
C LEU A 219 16.14 -14.30 -22.96
N THR A 220 15.96 -13.68 -24.13
CA THR A 220 15.29 -12.37 -24.27
C THR A 220 13.86 -12.44 -23.79
N HIS A 221 13.12 -13.50 -24.16
CA HIS A 221 11.75 -13.69 -23.70
C HIS A 221 11.65 -13.82 -22.17
N LYS A 222 12.56 -14.55 -21.54
CA LYS A 222 12.63 -14.69 -20.07
C LYS A 222 12.98 -13.39 -19.34
N ARG A 223 13.70 -12.47 -20.00
CA ARG A 223 14.10 -11.17 -19.43
C ARG A 223 13.12 -10.03 -19.78
N ARG A 224 11.99 -10.34 -20.40
CA ARG A 224 10.97 -9.36 -20.78
C ARG A 224 10.17 -8.90 -19.57
N ILE A 225 9.88 -7.61 -19.53
CA ILE A 225 9.10 -6.95 -18.49
C ILE A 225 7.84 -6.37 -19.13
N SER A 226 6.69 -6.64 -18.55
CA SER A 226 5.40 -6.13 -19.02
C SER A 226 4.76 -5.25 -17.96
N ALA A 227 4.26 -4.08 -18.36
CA ALA A 227 3.42 -3.24 -17.53
C ALA A 227 1.96 -3.71 -17.49
N LEU A 228 1.60 -4.66 -18.35
CA LEU A 228 0.27 -5.24 -18.48
C LEU A 228 0.06 -6.40 -17.50
N GLY A 229 -1.17 -6.88 -17.41
CA GLY A 229 -1.53 -8.04 -16.62
C GLY A 229 -2.23 -7.70 -15.31
N PRO A 230 -2.51 -8.71 -14.47
CA PRO A 230 -3.21 -8.51 -13.21
C PRO A 230 -2.48 -7.56 -12.25
N GLY A 231 -3.15 -6.49 -11.85
CA GLY A 231 -2.56 -5.43 -11.02
C GLY A 231 -1.66 -4.44 -11.78
N GLY A 232 -1.54 -4.57 -13.10
CA GLY A 232 -0.82 -3.66 -13.97
C GLY A 232 -1.72 -2.65 -14.69
N LEU A 233 -1.19 -2.06 -15.75
CA LEU A 233 -1.86 -1.04 -16.54
C LEU A 233 -2.77 -1.65 -17.62
N SER A 234 -3.78 -0.89 -18.03
CA SER A 234 -4.60 -1.18 -19.21
C SER A 234 -4.03 -0.43 -20.41
N ARG A 235 -4.02 -1.07 -21.59
CA ARG A 235 -3.53 -0.45 -22.84
C ARG A 235 -4.26 0.86 -23.15
N ASP A 236 -5.58 0.88 -23.01
CA ASP A 236 -6.43 2.00 -23.39
C ASP A 236 -6.36 3.17 -22.39
N ARG A 237 -5.97 2.88 -21.14
CA ARG A 237 -5.85 3.88 -20.06
C ARG A 237 -4.41 4.39 -19.86
N SER A 238 -3.45 3.84 -20.59
CA SER A 238 -2.05 4.22 -20.47
C SER A 238 -1.73 5.37 -21.42
N GLY A 239 -1.43 6.53 -20.87
CA GLY A 239 -0.99 7.72 -21.59
C GLY A 239 0.40 7.59 -22.18
N PHE A 240 0.89 8.66 -22.80
CA PHE A 240 2.25 8.72 -23.37
C PHE A 240 3.33 8.67 -22.28
N GLU A 241 3.11 9.31 -21.14
CA GLU A 241 4.09 9.42 -20.04
C GLU A 241 4.60 8.06 -19.58
N VAL A 242 3.70 7.08 -19.40
CA VAL A 242 4.04 5.71 -18.96
C VAL A 242 4.81 4.93 -20.04
N ARG A 243 4.66 5.31 -21.32
CA ARG A 243 5.27 4.66 -22.48
C ARG A 243 6.62 5.24 -22.86
N ASP A 244 6.90 6.44 -22.38
CA ASP A 244 8.14 7.16 -22.69
C ASP A 244 9.35 6.57 -21.95
N VAL A 245 10.52 6.94 -22.42
CA VAL A 245 11.79 6.60 -21.79
C VAL A 245 12.07 7.60 -20.67
N HIS A 246 12.17 7.08 -19.46
CA HIS A 246 12.53 7.87 -18.29
C HIS A 246 14.07 7.83 -18.07
N TYR A 247 14.65 8.88 -17.50
CA TYR A 247 16.10 8.92 -17.20
C TYR A 247 16.58 7.75 -16.34
N THR A 248 15.72 7.25 -15.42
CA THR A 248 16.06 6.10 -14.57
C THR A 248 16.13 4.77 -15.30
N HIS A 249 15.71 4.72 -16.59
CA HIS A 249 15.86 3.53 -17.43
C HIS A 249 17.32 3.24 -17.79
N TYR A 250 18.21 4.24 -17.70
CA TYR A 250 19.63 4.09 -18.03
C TYR A 250 20.26 2.91 -17.26
N GLY A 251 20.83 1.97 -18.01
CA GLY A 251 21.43 0.75 -17.47
C GLY A 251 20.46 -0.29 -16.91
N ARG A 252 19.15 0.00 -16.83
CA ARG A 252 18.12 -0.88 -16.25
C ARG A 252 17.18 -1.47 -17.28
N LEU A 253 16.60 -0.64 -18.11
CA LEU A 253 15.68 -1.05 -19.18
C LEU A 253 16.25 -0.66 -20.55
N CYS A 254 16.06 -1.52 -21.53
CA CYS A 254 16.41 -1.19 -22.91
C CYS A 254 15.44 -0.12 -23.43
N THR A 255 15.98 0.96 -23.98
CA THR A 255 15.19 2.09 -24.49
C THR A 255 14.70 1.88 -25.93
N ILE A 256 15.14 0.83 -26.59
CA ILE A 256 14.88 0.56 -28.02
C ILE A 256 14.00 -0.68 -28.18
N GLU A 257 14.23 -1.73 -27.40
CA GLU A 257 13.52 -3.00 -27.53
C GLU A 257 12.12 -2.91 -26.90
N THR A 258 11.17 -2.53 -27.73
CA THR A 258 9.73 -2.46 -27.39
C THR A 258 8.90 -2.82 -28.61
N PRO A 259 7.71 -3.43 -28.46
CA PRO A 259 6.82 -3.69 -29.57
C PRO A 259 6.36 -2.39 -30.25
N GLU A 260 6.00 -2.51 -31.52
CA GLU A 260 5.25 -1.48 -32.26
C GLU A 260 3.74 -1.58 -31.99
N GLY A 261 3.02 -0.47 -32.14
CA GLY A 261 1.57 -0.42 -32.00
C GLY A 261 1.08 -0.26 -30.55
N PRO A 262 -0.06 -0.88 -30.16
CA PRO A 262 -0.75 -0.60 -28.89
C PRO A 262 0.08 -0.91 -27.64
N ASN A 263 1.08 -1.76 -27.73
CA ASN A 263 1.91 -2.19 -26.62
C ASN A 263 3.24 -1.41 -26.50
N ILE A 264 3.46 -0.39 -27.34
CA ILE A 264 4.70 0.40 -27.31
C ILE A 264 4.93 0.98 -25.91
N GLY A 265 6.15 0.85 -25.41
CA GLY A 265 6.55 1.33 -24.09
C GLY A 265 5.99 0.54 -22.89
N LEU A 266 4.97 -0.30 -23.08
CA LEU A 266 4.40 -1.13 -22.02
C LEU A 266 5.06 -2.49 -21.86
N ILE A 267 5.80 -2.92 -22.87
CA ILE A 267 6.61 -4.13 -22.86
C ILE A 267 8.04 -3.73 -23.16
N SER A 268 8.94 -4.07 -22.26
CA SER A 268 10.36 -3.70 -22.32
C SER A 268 11.22 -4.90 -21.97
N SER A 269 12.52 -4.79 -22.18
CA SER A 269 13.50 -5.81 -21.79
C SER A 269 14.50 -5.26 -20.79
N LEU A 270 14.95 -6.11 -19.87
CA LEU A 270 16.03 -5.76 -18.93
C LEU A 270 17.33 -5.56 -19.67
N SER A 271 18.07 -4.50 -19.31
CA SER A 271 19.46 -4.31 -19.77
C SER A 271 20.37 -5.45 -19.29
N VAL A 272 21.50 -5.67 -19.96
CA VAL A 272 22.35 -6.85 -19.76
C VAL A 272 22.78 -7.04 -18.30
N PHE A 273 23.23 -5.98 -17.64
CA PHE A 273 23.72 -6.03 -16.26
C PHE A 273 22.64 -5.73 -15.21
N ALA A 274 21.42 -5.41 -15.64
CA ALA A 274 20.33 -5.14 -14.72
C ALA A 274 19.90 -6.40 -13.98
N LYS A 275 19.65 -6.24 -12.69
CA LYS A 275 19.15 -7.28 -11.78
C LYS A 275 17.95 -6.74 -11.01
N ILE A 276 17.13 -7.64 -10.50
CA ILE A 276 16.01 -7.32 -9.63
C ILE A 276 16.42 -7.66 -8.20
N ASN A 277 16.30 -6.70 -7.27
CA ASN A 277 16.62 -6.92 -5.88
C ASN A 277 15.49 -7.70 -5.15
N SER A 278 15.70 -8.03 -3.89
CA SER A 278 14.72 -8.76 -3.06
C SER A 278 13.37 -8.06 -2.90
N LEU A 279 13.35 -6.72 -3.00
CA LEU A 279 12.14 -5.91 -2.92
C LEU A 279 11.44 -5.71 -4.29
N GLY A 280 12.04 -6.18 -5.38
CA GLY A 280 11.49 -6.06 -6.73
C GLY A 280 11.95 -4.81 -7.50
N PHE A 281 12.89 -4.01 -7.00
CA PHE A 281 13.44 -2.88 -7.72
C PHE A 281 14.59 -3.29 -8.63
N ILE A 282 14.72 -2.57 -9.75
CA ILE A 282 15.79 -2.84 -10.73
C ILE A 282 17.06 -2.14 -10.29
N GLU A 283 18.13 -2.90 -10.19
CA GLU A 283 19.48 -2.42 -9.86
C GLU A 283 20.42 -2.66 -11.02
N THR A 284 21.42 -1.81 -11.15
CA THR A 284 22.47 -1.93 -12.15
C THR A 284 23.80 -1.43 -11.58
N PRO A 285 24.94 -2.03 -11.96
CA PRO A 285 26.24 -1.54 -11.51
C PRO A 285 26.64 -0.25 -12.23
N TYR A 286 27.22 0.67 -11.47
CA TYR A 286 27.83 1.90 -11.98
C TYR A 286 29.26 2.03 -11.46
N TYR A 287 30.12 2.63 -12.26
CA TYR A 287 31.41 3.07 -11.78
C TYR A 287 31.26 4.37 -10.99
N LYS A 288 31.90 4.43 -9.84
CA LYS A 288 31.91 5.65 -9.02
C LYS A 288 32.86 6.67 -9.64
N VAL A 289 32.37 7.85 -9.90
CA VAL A 289 33.18 8.98 -10.38
C VAL A 289 33.52 9.88 -9.19
N LYS A 290 34.81 10.16 -9.00
CA LYS A 290 35.29 11.10 -7.99
C LYS A 290 36.25 12.07 -8.65
N ASP A 291 35.99 13.37 -8.52
CA ASP A 291 36.81 14.46 -9.08
C ASP A 291 37.09 14.30 -10.61
N GLY A 292 36.07 13.86 -11.35
CA GLY A 292 36.15 13.63 -12.80
C GLY A 292 36.91 12.38 -13.23
N LYS A 293 37.32 11.52 -12.28
CA LYS A 293 37.97 10.24 -12.55
C LYS A 293 37.07 9.07 -12.19
N VAL A 294 37.08 8.05 -13.03
CA VAL A 294 36.34 6.80 -12.84
C VAL A 294 37.14 5.84 -11.97
#